data_75229e57d69abae32cae65ccdd1a1bb8
#
_entry.id   75229e57d69abae32cae65ccdd1a1bb8
#
_cell.length_a   1.000
_cell.length_b   1.000
_cell.length_c   1.000
_cell.angle_alpha   90.00
_cell.angle_beta   90.00
_cell.angle_gamma   90.00
#
_symmetry.space_group_name_H-M   'P 1'
#
loop_
_entity.id
_entity.type
_entity.pdbx_description
1 polymer ?
#
loop_
_entity_poly.entity_id
_entity_poly.type
_entity_poly.pdbx_seq_one_letter_code
_entity_poly.pdbx_strand_id
1 'polypeptide(L)'
;MEYLNCSINELKELDLSPCPALEELHCNSNNLQTLDLSSNPKLMQLNVSYNLLETLDLSLCPKLQSLYCSFNHLTSVCLNHCRDILYIDLCNNLLNKEKLDLLFSQLPHRTKRAMIYYLENPGSEFSDYHLLKLKNWD
;
A
#
# COMPACT_ATOMS: atom_id res chain seq x y z
N MET A 1 6.82 -20.78 0.63
CA MET A 1 5.69 -20.33 -0.21
C MET A 1 5.99 -18.91 -0.63
N GLU A 2 6.06 -18.64 -1.92
CA GLU A 2 6.39 -17.33 -2.50
C GLU A 2 5.15 -16.57 -2.99
N TYR A 3 4.08 -17.30 -3.28
CA TYR A 3 2.80 -16.77 -3.76
C TYR A 3 1.65 -17.28 -2.88
N LEU A 4 0.77 -16.36 -2.47
CA LEU A 4 -0.48 -16.68 -1.79
C LEU A 4 -1.63 -15.86 -2.39
N ASN A 5 -2.68 -16.54 -2.80
CA ASN A 5 -3.95 -15.92 -3.17
C ASN A 5 -5.08 -16.50 -2.32
N CYS A 6 -5.63 -15.67 -1.45
CA CYS A 6 -6.81 -15.95 -0.63
C CYS A 6 -7.90 -14.88 -0.84
N SER A 7 -7.93 -14.25 -2.02
CA SER A 7 -8.91 -13.22 -2.38
C SER A 7 -10.33 -13.75 -2.43
N ILE A 8 -11.29 -12.83 -2.29
CA ILE A 8 -12.73 -13.11 -2.41
C ILE A 8 -13.15 -14.20 -1.41
N ASN A 9 -12.93 -13.89 -0.13
CA ASN A 9 -13.32 -14.72 1.01
C ASN A 9 -13.91 -13.84 2.13
N GLU A 10 -14.13 -14.41 3.28
CA GLU A 10 -14.67 -13.72 4.46
C GLU A 10 -13.64 -13.66 5.61
N LEU A 11 -12.34 -13.64 5.27
CA LEU A 11 -11.27 -13.64 6.25
C LEU A 11 -11.30 -12.36 7.08
N LYS A 12 -11.25 -12.51 8.39
CA LYS A 12 -11.14 -11.40 9.37
C LYS A 12 -9.71 -11.23 9.85
N GLU A 13 -8.93 -12.30 9.81
CA GLU A 13 -7.54 -12.38 10.23
C GLU A 13 -6.74 -13.21 9.22
N LEU A 14 -5.46 -12.92 9.09
CA LEU A 14 -4.54 -13.66 8.23
C LEU A 14 -3.16 -13.69 8.88
N ASP A 15 -2.73 -14.86 9.35
CA ASP A 15 -1.39 -15.06 9.90
C ASP A 15 -0.41 -15.41 8.78
N LEU A 16 0.55 -14.52 8.53
CA LEU A 16 1.59 -14.65 7.52
C LEU A 16 2.97 -14.96 8.11
N SER A 17 3.06 -15.10 9.43
CA SER A 17 4.33 -15.40 10.12
C SER A 17 5.01 -16.69 9.65
N PRO A 18 4.28 -17.75 9.20
CA PRO A 18 4.90 -18.95 8.66
C PRO A 18 5.43 -18.79 7.22
N CYS A 19 5.29 -17.61 6.60
CA CYS A 19 5.58 -17.40 5.18
C CYS A 19 6.70 -16.38 4.90
N PRO A 20 7.91 -16.50 5.47
CA PRO A 20 8.96 -15.47 5.33
C PRO A 20 9.54 -15.34 3.91
N ALA A 21 9.24 -16.29 3.03
CA ALA A 21 9.64 -16.24 1.62
C ALA A 21 8.56 -15.68 0.69
N LEU A 22 7.47 -15.10 1.24
CA LEU A 22 6.36 -14.59 0.45
C LEU A 22 6.81 -13.36 -0.36
N GLU A 23 6.58 -13.43 -1.68
CA GLU A 23 6.91 -12.37 -2.64
C GLU A 23 5.64 -11.72 -3.21
N GLU A 24 4.55 -12.46 -3.29
CA GLU A 24 3.29 -11.97 -3.83
C GLU A 24 2.11 -12.42 -2.97
N LEU A 25 1.31 -11.44 -2.51
CA LEU A 25 0.12 -11.65 -1.69
C LEU A 25 -1.10 -11.00 -2.33
N HIS A 26 -2.12 -11.79 -2.59
CA HIS A 26 -3.46 -11.34 -2.93
C HIS A 26 -4.46 -11.78 -1.86
N CYS A 27 -4.95 -10.83 -1.07
CA CYS A 27 -5.99 -11.05 -0.06
C CYS A 27 -7.12 -10.00 -0.18
N ASN A 28 -7.30 -9.47 -1.39
CA ASN A 28 -8.37 -8.50 -1.68
C ASN A 28 -9.76 -9.11 -1.52
N SER A 29 -10.74 -8.25 -1.27
CA SER A 29 -12.14 -8.67 -1.08
C SER A 29 -12.29 -9.67 0.06
N ASN A 30 -11.94 -9.21 1.25
CA ASN A 30 -12.07 -9.91 2.53
C ASN A 30 -12.59 -8.92 3.61
N ASN A 31 -12.57 -9.32 4.87
CA ASN A 31 -13.00 -8.51 6.02
C ASN A 31 -11.83 -8.21 6.97
N LEU A 32 -10.60 -8.09 6.45
CA LEU A 32 -9.41 -7.84 7.26
C LEU A 32 -9.44 -6.44 7.87
N GLN A 33 -9.31 -6.35 9.19
CA GLN A 33 -9.21 -5.08 9.92
C GLN A 33 -7.74 -4.69 10.16
N THR A 34 -6.87 -5.68 10.24
CA THR A 34 -5.42 -5.52 10.41
C THR A 34 -4.69 -6.52 9.52
N LEU A 35 -3.44 -6.20 9.17
CA LEU A 35 -2.55 -7.11 8.46
C LEU A 35 -1.11 -6.88 8.93
N ASP A 36 -0.52 -7.89 9.55
CA ASP A 36 0.89 -7.87 9.98
C ASP A 36 1.78 -8.48 8.88
N LEU A 37 2.68 -7.66 8.34
CA LEU A 37 3.64 -8.03 7.29
C LEU A 37 5.08 -8.03 7.80
N SER A 38 5.28 -7.94 9.11
CA SER A 38 6.62 -7.86 9.72
C SER A 38 7.51 -9.08 9.43
N SER A 39 6.91 -10.22 9.15
CA SER A 39 7.60 -11.47 8.80
C SER A 39 7.81 -11.69 7.30
N ASN A 40 7.44 -10.73 6.43
CA ASN A 40 7.44 -10.91 4.97
C ASN A 40 8.35 -9.92 4.22
N PRO A 41 9.66 -9.84 4.54
CA PRO A 41 10.56 -8.82 3.99
C PRO A 41 10.87 -8.98 2.49
N LYS A 42 10.45 -10.08 1.88
CA LYS A 42 10.64 -10.35 0.45
C LYS A 42 9.46 -9.90 -0.40
N LEU A 43 8.39 -9.37 0.21
CA LEU A 43 7.17 -9.01 -0.49
C LEU A 43 7.44 -7.96 -1.57
N MET A 44 7.04 -8.28 -2.79
CA MET A 44 7.20 -7.45 -3.99
C MET A 44 5.85 -6.92 -4.50
N GLN A 45 4.80 -7.69 -4.33
CA GLN A 45 3.46 -7.31 -4.74
C GLN A 45 2.43 -7.60 -3.63
N LEU A 46 1.62 -6.59 -3.31
CA LEU A 46 0.58 -6.68 -2.31
C LEU A 46 -0.76 -6.17 -2.86
N ASN A 47 -1.78 -7.00 -2.82
CA ASN A 47 -3.15 -6.58 -3.07
C ASN A 47 -4.03 -6.87 -1.85
N VAL A 48 -4.41 -5.79 -1.15
CA VAL A 48 -5.31 -5.78 0.01
C VAL A 48 -6.57 -4.94 -0.24
N SER A 49 -6.87 -4.61 -1.51
CA SER A 49 -8.03 -3.81 -1.87
C SER A 49 -9.33 -4.46 -1.38
N TYR A 50 -10.34 -3.62 -1.11
CA TYR A 50 -11.65 -4.10 -0.64
C TYR A 50 -11.54 -4.92 0.66
N ASN A 51 -11.02 -4.26 1.71
CA ASN A 51 -10.95 -4.77 3.08
C ASN A 51 -11.40 -3.67 4.07
N LEU A 52 -11.15 -3.85 5.34
CA LEU A 52 -11.54 -2.92 6.41
C LEU A 52 -10.32 -2.35 7.15
N LEU A 53 -9.16 -2.28 6.48
CA LEU A 53 -7.91 -1.83 7.09
C LEU A 53 -7.97 -0.34 7.44
N GLU A 54 -7.58 0.03 8.66
CA GLU A 54 -7.46 1.42 9.12
C GLU A 54 -6.03 1.96 8.96
N THR A 55 -5.05 1.08 9.06
CA THR A 55 -3.62 1.39 8.90
C THR A 55 -2.92 0.30 8.11
N LEU A 56 -1.83 0.66 7.44
CA LEU A 56 -0.99 -0.31 6.72
C LEU A 56 0.48 0.09 6.87
N ASP A 57 1.24 -0.73 7.58
CA ASP A 57 2.69 -0.54 7.79
C ASP A 57 3.47 -1.48 6.88
N LEU A 58 4.20 -0.88 5.93
CA LEU A 58 5.04 -1.57 4.95
C LEU A 58 6.52 -1.26 5.16
N SER A 59 6.88 -0.69 6.31
CA SER A 59 8.27 -0.30 6.62
C SER A 59 9.25 -1.48 6.61
N LEU A 60 8.75 -2.70 6.81
CA LEU A 60 9.54 -3.94 6.78
C LEU A 60 9.44 -4.70 5.44
N CYS A 61 8.86 -4.07 4.40
CA CYS A 61 8.75 -4.62 3.05
C CYS A 61 9.59 -3.83 2.02
N PRO A 62 10.93 -3.80 2.14
CA PRO A 62 11.78 -2.92 1.33
C PRO A 62 11.78 -3.23 -0.16
N LYS A 63 11.38 -4.43 -0.55
CA LYS A 63 11.34 -4.90 -1.95
C LYS A 63 10.01 -4.65 -2.64
N LEU A 64 9.04 -4.01 -1.95
CA LEU A 64 7.71 -3.80 -2.50
C LEU A 64 7.77 -2.92 -3.75
N GLN A 65 7.17 -3.40 -4.83
CA GLN A 65 7.10 -2.76 -6.14
C GLN A 65 5.68 -2.30 -6.50
N SER A 66 4.67 -3.05 -6.09
CA SER A 66 3.28 -2.76 -6.40
C SER A 66 2.40 -2.92 -5.17
N LEU A 67 1.63 -1.86 -4.87
CA LEU A 67 0.68 -1.81 -3.78
C LEU A 67 -0.73 -1.50 -4.32
N TYR A 68 -1.68 -2.38 -4.07
CA TYR A 68 -3.10 -2.18 -4.31
C TYR A 68 -3.81 -2.23 -2.96
N CYS A 69 -4.27 -1.08 -2.47
CA CYS A 69 -4.97 -0.97 -1.18
C CYS A 69 -6.21 -0.07 -1.25
N SER A 70 -6.77 0.10 -2.45
CA SER A 70 -8.01 0.86 -2.64
C SER A 70 -9.19 0.23 -1.91
N PHE A 71 -10.22 1.04 -1.63
CA PHE A 71 -11.44 0.60 -0.95
C PHE A 71 -11.14 -0.05 0.41
N ASN A 72 -10.52 0.73 1.29
CA ASN A 72 -10.29 0.42 2.71
C ASN A 72 -10.70 1.63 3.58
N HIS A 73 -10.36 1.61 4.84
CA HIS A 73 -10.57 2.72 5.77
C HIS A 73 -9.23 3.37 6.20
N LEU A 74 -8.22 3.34 5.32
CA LEU A 74 -6.87 3.77 5.67
C LEU A 74 -6.81 5.26 6.00
N THR A 75 -6.38 5.56 7.20
CA THR A 75 -6.02 6.90 7.68
C THR A 75 -4.52 7.16 7.63
N SER A 76 -3.71 6.10 7.50
CA SER A 76 -2.26 6.19 7.32
C SER A 76 -1.70 4.98 6.59
N VAL A 77 -0.64 5.22 5.80
CA VAL A 77 0.16 4.18 5.14
C VAL A 77 1.63 4.53 5.33
N CYS A 78 2.44 3.58 5.79
CA CYS A 78 3.87 3.77 5.96
C CYS A 78 4.65 3.07 4.83
N LEU A 79 5.36 3.86 4.01
CA LEU A 79 6.16 3.39 2.87
C LEU A 79 7.65 3.75 3.01
N ASN A 80 8.11 4.11 4.21
CA ASN A 80 9.43 4.72 4.44
C ASN A 80 10.62 3.98 3.84
N HIS A 81 10.57 2.66 3.71
CA HIS A 81 11.68 1.85 3.20
C HIS A 81 11.37 1.18 1.85
N CYS A 82 10.18 1.40 1.28
CA CYS A 82 9.77 0.83 0.00
C CYS A 82 10.43 1.57 -1.18
N ARG A 83 11.76 1.42 -1.32
CA ARG A 83 12.53 2.17 -2.32
C ARG A 83 12.31 1.70 -3.75
N ASP A 84 11.79 0.50 -3.95
CA ASP A 84 11.53 -0.10 -5.27
C ASP A 84 10.09 0.08 -5.74
N ILE A 85 9.24 0.77 -4.95
CA ILE A 85 7.83 0.98 -5.26
C ILE A 85 7.64 1.75 -6.55
N LEU A 86 6.81 1.24 -7.46
CA LEU A 86 6.54 1.78 -8.79
C LEU A 86 5.06 2.04 -9.04
N TYR A 87 4.21 1.34 -8.31
CA TYR A 87 2.76 1.43 -8.46
C TYR A 87 2.08 1.47 -7.11
N ILE A 88 1.20 2.44 -6.92
CA ILE A 88 0.40 2.59 -5.69
C ILE A 88 -1.04 2.93 -6.06
N ASP A 89 -2.00 2.16 -5.55
CA ASP A 89 -3.42 2.49 -5.61
C ASP A 89 -3.97 2.65 -4.18
N LEU A 90 -4.25 3.91 -3.82
CA LEU A 90 -4.80 4.36 -2.53
C LEU A 90 -6.23 4.86 -2.67
N CYS A 91 -6.88 4.73 -3.83
CA CYS A 91 -8.20 5.31 -4.06
C CYS A 91 -9.22 4.82 -3.03
N ASN A 92 -10.21 5.66 -2.73
CA ASN A 92 -11.31 5.30 -1.83
C ASN A 92 -10.81 4.83 -0.44
N ASN A 93 -10.09 5.73 0.23
CA ASN A 93 -9.64 5.56 1.61
C ASN A 93 -9.97 6.83 2.44
N LEU A 94 -9.44 6.97 3.63
CA LEU A 94 -9.70 8.07 4.56
C LEU A 94 -8.47 8.96 4.81
N LEU A 95 -7.52 9.01 3.87
CA LEU A 95 -6.32 9.82 3.96
C LEU A 95 -6.67 11.32 3.82
N ASN A 96 -6.34 12.11 4.82
CA ASN A 96 -6.49 13.56 4.76
C ASN A 96 -5.30 14.21 4.03
N LYS A 97 -5.39 15.53 3.77
CA LYS A 97 -4.32 16.29 3.10
C LYS A 97 -2.94 16.08 3.74
N GLU A 98 -2.86 16.20 5.08
CA GLU A 98 -1.60 16.08 5.80
C GLU A 98 -0.94 14.70 5.58
N LYS A 99 -1.73 13.64 5.61
CA LYS A 99 -1.26 12.27 5.41
C LYS A 99 -0.85 11.99 3.97
N LEU A 100 -1.59 12.54 2.99
CA LEU A 100 -1.20 12.45 1.58
C LEU A 100 0.09 13.22 1.30
N ASP A 101 0.21 14.47 1.76
CA ASP A 101 1.42 15.28 1.57
C ASP A 101 2.64 14.64 2.23
N LEU A 102 2.47 14.07 3.44
CA LEU A 102 3.53 13.32 4.11
C LEU A 102 3.95 12.10 3.29
N LEU A 103 2.99 11.31 2.80
CA LEU A 103 3.26 10.16 1.96
C LEU A 103 4.00 10.58 0.67
N PHE A 104 3.55 11.62 -0.03
CA PHE A 104 4.21 12.10 -1.24
C PHE A 104 5.65 12.56 -0.97
N SER A 105 5.89 13.19 0.20
CA SER A 105 7.23 13.61 0.59
C SER A 105 8.19 12.43 0.81
N GLN A 106 7.68 11.28 1.22
CA GLN A 106 8.44 10.07 1.51
C GLN A 106 8.70 9.20 0.27
N LEU A 107 7.93 9.38 -0.82
CA LEU A 107 8.12 8.60 -2.03
C LEU A 107 9.51 8.81 -2.64
N PRO A 108 10.15 7.75 -3.15
CA PRO A 108 11.46 7.86 -3.75
C PRO A 108 11.42 8.66 -5.08
N HIS A 109 12.53 9.33 -5.39
CA HIS A 109 12.74 9.87 -6.73
C HIS A 109 12.93 8.72 -7.73
N ARG A 110 12.25 8.81 -8.88
CA ARG A 110 12.26 7.74 -9.89
C ARG A 110 13.00 8.18 -11.16
N THR A 111 13.74 7.26 -11.75
CA THR A 111 14.34 7.43 -13.09
C THR A 111 13.39 6.95 -14.20
N LYS A 112 12.46 6.07 -13.85
CA LYS A 112 11.38 5.59 -14.69
C LYS A 112 10.05 6.09 -14.13
N ARG A 113 9.06 6.22 -15.02
CA ARG A 113 7.70 6.61 -14.63
C ARG A 113 7.16 5.65 -13.58
N ALA A 114 6.61 6.20 -12.50
CA ALA A 114 5.89 5.49 -11.46
C ALA A 114 4.48 6.06 -11.36
N MET A 115 3.53 5.28 -10.89
CA MET A 115 2.11 5.64 -10.88
C MET A 115 1.55 5.59 -9.48
N ILE A 116 0.78 6.63 -9.13
CA ILE A 116 0.03 6.68 -7.89
C ILE A 116 -1.41 7.14 -8.15
N TYR A 117 -2.36 6.38 -7.64
CA TYR A 117 -3.78 6.70 -7.64
C TYR A 117 -4.22 6.97 -6.19
N TYR A 118 -4.81 8.13 -5.93
CA TYR A 118 -5.18 8.56 -4.57
C TYR A 118 -6.52 9.32 -4.52
N LEU A 119 -7.31 9.26 -5.59
CA LEU A 119 -8.62 9.90 -5.64
C LEU A 119 -9.59 9.31 -4.61
N GLU A 120 -10.67 10.03 -4.34
CA GLU A 120 -11.68 9.65 -3.36
C GLU A 120 -11.10 9.44 -1.93
N ASN A 121 -10.08 10.22 -1.60
CA ASN A 121 -9.62 10.44 -0.23
C ASN A 121 -10.02 11.86 0.20
N PRO A 122 -10.31 12.11 1.48
CA PRO A 122 -10.71 13.45 1.97
C PRO A 122 -9.70 14.56 1.67
N GLY A 123 -8.42 14.20 1.52
CA GLY A 123 -7.34 15.14 1.22
C GLY A 123 -6.99 15.28 -0.26
N SER A 124 -7.60 14.49 -1.15
CA SER A 124 -7.13 14.35 -2.55
C SER A 124 -7.19 15.65 -3.35
N GLU A 125 -8.21 16.49 -3.12
CA GLU A 125 -8.38 17.77 -3.83
C GLU A 125 -7.39 18.87 -3.37
N PHE A 126 -6.80 18.73 -2.20
CA PHE A 126 -5.98 19.75 -1.54
C PHE A 126 -4.50 19.37 -1.38
N SER A 127 -4.14 18.14 -1.71
CA SER A 127 -2.77 17.67 -1.55
C SER A 127 -1.83 18.25 -2.60
N ASP A 128 -0.56 18.37 -2.23
CA ASP A 128 0.47 18.96 -3.09
C ASP A 128 1.01 17.95 -4.12
N TYR A 129 0.29 17.83 -5.24
CA TYR A 129 0.69 16.96 -6.35
C TYR A 129 2.02 17.38 -7.01
N HIS A 130 2.52 18.61 -6.78
CA HIS A 130 3.82 19.03 -7.29
C HIS A 130 4.95 18.18 -6.73
N LEU A 131 4.81 17.69 -5.49
CA LEU A 131 5.76 16.76 -4.88
C LEU A 131 5.89 15.47 -5.69
N LEU A 132 4.79 14.99 -6.24
CA LEU A 132 4.79 13.79 -7.10
C LEU A 132 5.55 14.03 -8.39
N LYS A 133 5.25 15.13 -9.09
CA LYS A 133 5.92 15.48 -10.35
C LYS A 133 7.43 15.68 -10.19
N LEU A 134 7.86 16.33 -9.11
CA LEU A 134 9.28 16.50 -8.79
C LEU A 134 10.03 15.18 -8.61
N LYS A 135 9.30 14.12 -8.28
CA LYS A 135 9.84 12.79 -8.03
C LYS A 135 9.58 11.80 -9.18
N ASN A 136 9.02 12.28 -10.28
CA ASN A 136 8.67 11.48 -11.47
C ASN A 136 7.59 10.41 -11.16
N TRP A 137 6.57 10.83 -10.42
CA TRP A 137 5.33 10.08 -10.17
C TRP A 137 4.17 10.72 -10.95
N ASP A 138 3.27 9.89 -11.47
CA ASP A 138 2.05 10.30 -12.18
C ASP A 138 0.78 9.81 -11.48
#